data_4e129d0d8508c1608b449f6168043fb2
#
_entry.id   4e129d0d8508c1608b449f6168043fb2
#
_cell.length_a   1.000
_cell.length_b   1.000
_cell.length_c   1.000
_cell.angle_alpha   90.00
_cell.angle_beta   90.00
_cell.angle_gamma   90.00
#
_symmetry.space_group_name_H-M   'P 1'
#
loop_
_entity.id
_entity.type
_entity.pdbx_description
1 polymer ?
#
loop_
_entity_poly.entity_id
_entity_poly.type
_entity_poly.pdbx_seq_one_letter_code
_entity_poly.pdbx_strand_id
1 'polypeptide(L)'
;MENINANTRIVEQIGEDDTWSKSKIYLQFYREVADYREYAQFDLYDKNGKCIYTTAQGSAKTDLPVYWGILKAVEDSKETLVLRRADTNDSNILLYAAGKLMGKDGIPEGYIVISMRAENFEKVLHDKGNAKAEVAIMDPFWRTIYDNGNLQEEQIREELMVGHKLLGVYRAGELLVQPLGDSGLYTALSCPSVFSTEVLNSMYSVLIVMLTISVILCVLVASRLGRNMTRPIERMNTAMRTLQEGDLTVRIVSDREDELGQMSRNFNIMANELEQSVQDKVEKQKELN
;
A
#
# COMPACT_ATOMS: atom_id res chain seq x y z
N MET A 1 3.41 31.55 3.34
CA MET A 1 2.47 32.52 3.93
C MET A 1 2.95 33.08 5.25
N GLU A 2 3.27 32.27 6.25
CA GLU A 2 3.78 32.75 7.54
C GLU A 2 5.02 33.65 7.38
N ASN A 3 5.98 33.28 6.52
CA ASN A 3 7.17 34.06 6.24
C ASN A 3 6.87 35.43 5.58
N ILE A 4 5.84 35.51 4.74
CA ILE A 4 5.45 36.74 4.06
C ILE A 4 4.70 37.65 5.02
N ASN A 5 3.81 37.13 5.86
CA ASN A 5 3.13 37.89 6.92
C ASN A 5 4.11 38.34 8.03
N ALA A 6 5.13 37.53 8.34
CA ALA A 6 6.20 37.93 9.26
C ALA A 6 7.10 39.06 8.70
N ASN A 7 7.09 39.22 7.38
CA ASN A 7 7.88 40.25 6.73
C ASN A 7 7.12 41.58 6.67
N THR A 8 7.05 42.23 7.83
CA THR A 8 6.36 43.52 8.08
C THR A 8 6.68 44.61 7.04
N ARG A 9 7.86 44.52 6.41
CA ARG A 9 8.30 45.52 5.40
C ARG A 9 7.53 45.37 4.08
N ILE A 10 7.15 44.18 3.67
CA ILE A 10 6.34 43.97 2.44
C ILE A 10 4.97 44.59 2.66
N VAL A 11 4.36 44.32 3.80
CA VAL A 11 3.01 44.78 4.13
C VAL A 11 2.91 46.30 4.27
N GLU A 12 3.84 46.94 4.99
CA GLU A 12 3.86 48.39 5.19
C GLU A 12 4.04 49.19 3.89
N GLN A 13 4.72 48.62 2.91
CA GLN A 13 5.02 49.29 1.64
C GLN A 13 3.93 49.11 0.58
N ILE A 14 2.97 48.21 0.77
CA ILE A 14 1.86 47.98 -0.19
C ILE A 14 0.97 49.22 -0.29
N GLY A 15 0.81 50.00 0.81
CA GLY A 15 0.00 51.20 0.84
C GLY A 15 0.70 52.47 0.30
N GLU A 16 2.01 52.44 0.06
CA GLU A 16 2.78 53.59 -0.43
C GLU A 16 2.78 53.62 -1.97
N ASP A 17 2.39 54.74 -2.56
CA ASP A 17 2.27 54.92 -4.02
C ASP A 17 3.58 55.36 -4.71
N ASP A 18 4.71 55.28 -4.00
CA ASP A 18 6.02 55.67 -4.51
C ASP A 18 6.68 54.53 -5.34
N THR A 19 7.25 54.88 -6.50
CA THR A 19 7.93 53.97 -7.42
C THR A 19 9.12 53.24 -6.77
N TRP A 20 9.76 53.85 -5.78
CA TRP A 20 10.91 53.28 -5.08
C TRP A 20 10.48 52.19 -4.09
N SER A 21 9.38 52.38 -3.42
CA SER A 21 8.75 51.37 -2.54
C SER A 21 8.30 50.16 -3.33
N LYS A 22 7.72 50.37 -4.51
CA LYS A 22 7.31 49.28 -5.43
C LYS A 22 8.48 48.37 -5.88
N SER A 23 9.64 48.96 -6.16
CA SER A 23 10.85 48.23 -6.55
C SER A 23 11.43 47.38 -5.40
N LYS A 24 11.35 47.88 -4.16
CA LYS A 24 11.80 47.14 -2.97
C LYS A 24 10.87 45.99 -2.63
N ILE A 25 9.56 46.19 -2.70
CA ILE A 25 8.55 45.13 -2.53
C ILE A 25 8.80 44.04 -3.53
N TYR A 26 9.02 44.41 -4.80
CA TYR A 26 9.33 43.44 -5.88
C TYR A 26 10.50 42.53 -5.53
N LEU A 27 11.64 43.13 -5.18
CA LEU A 27 12.87 42.38 -4.90
C LEU A 27 12.72 41.46 -3.68
N GLN A 28 12.03 41.93 -2.66
CA GLN A 28 11.84 41.18 -1.43
C GLN A 28 10.85 40.04 -1.62
N PHE A 29 9.70 40.32 -2.23
CA PHE A 29 8.71 39.33 -2.57
C PHE A 29 9.26 38.26 -3.52
N TYR A 30 9.98 38.69 -4.56
CA TYR A 30 10.63 37.80 -5.50
C TYR A 30 11.61 36.85 -4.83
N ARG A 31 12.33 37.30 -3.81
CA ARG A 31 13.25 36.46 -3.03
C ARG A 31 12.51 35.45 -2.17
N GLU A 32 11.43 35.86 -1.51
CA GLU A 32 10.62 34.97 -0.67
C GLU A 32 9.93 33.83 -1.45
N VAL A 33 9.54 34.10 -2.70
CA VAL A 33 8.84 33.11 -3.54
C VAL A 33 9.77 32.42 -4.53
N ALA A 34 11.08 32.67 -4.51
CA ALA A 34 12.03 32.22 -5.51
C ALA A 34 11.99 30.68 -5.72
N ASP A 35 11.97 29.92 -4.63
CA ASP A 35 12.01 28.45 -4.65
C ASP A 35 10.67 27.83 -5.08
N TYR A 36 9.59 28.58 -5.06
CA TYR A 36 8.24 28.10 -5.33
C TYR A 36 7.67 28.57 -6.67
N ARG A 37 8.31 29.52 -7.34
CA ARG A 37 7.83 30.08 -8.63
C ARG A 37 7.77 29.06 -9.76
N GLU A 38 8.50 27.99 -9.61
CA GLU A 38 8.50 26.90 -10.57
C GLU A 38 7.20 26.11 -10.52
N TYR A 39 6.54 26.09 -9.37
CA TYR A 39 5.35 25.28 -9.09
C TYR A 39 4.06 26.08 -9.05
N ALA A 40 4.13 27.41 -8.83
CA ALA A 40 2.95 28.23 -8.74
C ALA A 40 3.24 29.68 -9.18
N GLN A 41 2.19 30.37 -9.60
CA GLN A 41 2.22 31.80 -9.83
C GLN A 41 1.81 32.51 -8.56
N PHE A 42 2.53 33.58 -8.21
CA PHE A 42 2.30 34.40 -7.03
C PHE A 42 1.96 35.82 -7.44
N ASP A 43 0.84 36.32 -6.94
CA ASP A 43 0.36 37.66 -7.24
C ASP A 43 0.06 38.43 -5.95
N LEU A 44 0.44 39.70 -5.90
CA LEU A 44 0.15 40.59 -4.80
C LEU A 44 -0.90 41.62 -5.24
N TYR A 45 -1.88 41.82 -4.39
CA TYR A 45 -2.96 42.80 -4.59
C TYR A 45 -3.03 43.76 -3.43
N ASP A 46 -3.40 45.01 -3.72
CA ASP A 46 -3.76 46.00 -2.71
C ASP A 46 -5.16 45.68 -2.12
N LYS A 47 -5.56 46.45 -1.12
CA LYS A 47 -6.90 46.34 -0.50
C LYS A 47 -8.08 46.56 -1.46
N ASN A 48 -7.85 47.17 -2.60
CA ASN A 48 -8.87 47.42 -3.63
C ASN A 48 -8.88 46.31 -4.71
N GLY A 49 -8.01 45.32 -4.60
CA GLY A 49 -7.90 44.24 -5.60
C GLY A 49 -7.07 44.63 -6.82
N LYS A 50 -6.33 45.71 -6.78
CA LYS A 50 -5.41 46.09 -7.85
C LYS A 50 -4.14 45.29 -7.76
N CYS A 51 -3.73 44.70 -8.88
CA CYS A 51 -2.52 43.89 -8.94
C CYS A 51 -1.27 44.76 -8.85
N ILE A 52 -0.53 44.66 -7.75
CA ILE A 52 0.73 45.35 -7.52
C ILE A 52 1.87 44.60 -8.19
N TYR A 53 1.89 43.28 -8.03
CA TYR A 53 2.97 42.43 -8.49
C TYR A 53 2.45 41.06 -8.95
N THR A 54 3.09 40.53 -9.97
CA THR A 54 2.82 39.17 -10.48
C THR A 54 4.13 38.47 -10.87
N THR A 55 4.22 37.16 -10.61
CA THR A 55 5.32 36.34 -11.10
C THR A 55 5.06 35.80 -12.51
N ALA A 56 3.86 36.00 -13.07
CA ALA A 56 3.53 35.57 -14.41
C ALA A 56 4.42 36.28 -15.45
N GLN A 57 5.12 35.48 -16.26
CA GLN A 57 5.94 36.02 -17.36
C GLN A 57 5.05 36.42 -18.54
N GLY A 58 5.18 37.68 -18.97
CA GLY A 58 4.54 38.17 -20.20
C GLY A 58 3.03 38.42 -20.10
N SER A 59 2.40 38.22 -18.95
CA SER A 59 0.99 38.51 -18.75
C SER A 59 0.75 39.95 -18.28
N ALA A 60 -0.29 40.60 -18.80
CA ALA A 60 -0.75 41.86 -18.26
C ALA A 60 -1.21 41.65 -16.81
N LYS A 61 -0.88 42.59 -15.90
CA LYS A 61 -1.40 42.60 -14.55
C LYS A 61 -2.91 42.68 -14.59
N THR A 62 -3.60 41.70 -14.02
CA THR A 62 -5.05 41.66 -14.00
C THR A 62 -5.53 41.95 -12.59
N ASP A 63 -6.36 42.95 -12.44
CA ASP A 63 -6.98 43.30 -11.16
C ASP A 63 -8.08 42.29 -10.82
N LEU A 64 -8.24 41.97 -9.55
CA LEU A 64 -9.26 41.07 -9.05
C LEU A 64 -10.36 41.85 -8.30
N PRO A 65 -11.61 41.48 -8.49
CA PRO A 65 -12.72 42.08 -7.78
C PRO A 65 -12.71 41.68 -6.29
N VAL A 66 -12.89 42.67 -5.39
CA VAL A 66 -12.99 42.41 -3.95
C VAL A 66 -14.37 41.98 -3.48
N TYR A 67 -15.41 42.18 -4.32
CA TYR A 67 -16.81 41.90 -3.97
C TYR A 67 -17.28 40.50 -4.35
N TRP A 68 -16.50 39.78 -5.10
CA TRP A 68 -16.77 38.39 -5.50
C TRP A 68 -15.47 37.62 -5.80
N GLY A 69 -15.56 36.33 -6.00
CA GLY A 69 -14.41 35.49 -6.31
C GLY A 69 -13.52 35.18 -5.11
N ILE A 70 -12.22 35.02 -5.37
CA ILE A 70 -11.26 34.55 -4.34
C ILE A 70 -11.02 35.60 -3.24
N LEU A 71 -10.94 36.90 -3.60
CA LEU A 71 -10.69 37.97 -2.60
C LEU A 71 -11.87 38.10 -1.63
N LYS A 72 -13.10 37.98 -2.12
CA LYS A 72 -14.29 37.97 -1.25
C LYS A 72 -14.31 36.75 -0.35
N ALA A 73 -13.91 35.60 -0.85
CA ALA A 73 -13.81 34.39 -0.04
C ALA A 73 -12.80 34.54 1.11
N VAL A 74 -11.68 35.22 0.85
CA VAL A 74 -10.68 35.53 1.86
C VAL A 74 -11.21 36.52 2.89
N GLU A 75 -11.99 37.52 2.44
CA GLU A 75 -12.61 38.48 3.36
C GLU A 75 -13.60 37.83 4.33
N ASP A 76 -14.42 36.93 3.83
CA ASP A 76 -15.45 36.25 4.62
C ASP A 76 -14.87 35.13 5.50
N SER A 77 -13.64 34.69 5.24
CA SER A 77 -13.00 33.60 5.99
C SER A 77 -12.29 34.12 7.24
N LYS A 78 -12.31 33.28 8.28
CA LYS A 78 -11.47 33.45 9.48
C LYS A 78 -10.11 32.77 9.35
N GLU A 79 -9.91 32.02 8.27
CA GLU A 79 -8.69 31.28 8.05
C GLU A 79 -7.59 32.16 7.44
N THR A 80 -6.35 31.80 7.73
CA THR A 80 -5.17 32.49 7.20
C THR A 80 -4.98 32.27 5.70
N LEU A 81 -5.47 31.13 5.20
CA LEU A 81 -5.35 30.73 3.81
C LEU A 81 -6.68 30.11 3.35
N VAL A 82 -7.21 30.63 2.26
CA VAL A 82 -8.41 30.10 1.60
C VAL A 82 -8.03 29.43 0.30
N LEU A 83 -8.42 28.17 0.16
CA LEU A 83 -8.25 27.40 -1.07
C LEU A 83 -9.57 27.35 -1.83
N ARG A 84 -9.53 27.64 -3.12
CA ARG A 84 -10.73 27.50 -3.98
C ARG A 84 -10.35 27.02 -5.38
N ARG A 85 -11.32 26.34 -6.00
CA ARG A 85 -11.26 26.06 -7.43
C ARG A 85 -11.22 27.37 -8.22
N ALA A 86 -10.45 27.40 -9.30
CA ALA A 86 -10.45 28.53 -10.22
C ALA A 86 -11.76 28.54 -11.04
N ASP A 87 -12.55 29.59 -10.87
CA ASP A 87 -13.79 29.83 -11.63
C ASP A 87 -13.54 30.66 -12.89
N THR A 88 -12.31 30.68 -13.38
CA THR A 88 -11.92 31.52 -14.53
C THR A 88 -12.05 30.75 -15.84
N ASN A 89 -12.27 31.49 -16.95
CA ASN A 89 -12.20 30.99 -18.32
C ASN A 89 -10.77 30.58 -18.73
N ASP A 90 -9.76 30.79 -17.88
CA ASP A 90 -8.42 30.27 -18.09
C ASP A 90 -8.40 28.80 -17.67
N SER A 91 -8.59 27.94 -18.66
CA SER A 91 -8.68 26.48 -18.51
C SER A 91 -7.45 25.83 -17.91
N ASN A 92 -6.34 26.59 -17.75
CA ASN A 92 -5.09 26.05 -17.25
C ASN A 92 -4.91 26.26 -15.72
N ILE A 93 -5.70 27.14 -15.08
CA ILE A 93 -5.62 27.35 -13.63
C ILE A 93 -6.59 26.39 -12.93
N LEU A 94 -6.07 25.53 -12.07
CA LEU A 94 -6.86 24.56 -11.32
C LEU A 94 -7.37 25.13 -10.00
N LEU A 95 -6.46 25.74 -9.24
CA LEU A 95 -6.69 26.15 -7.86
C LEU A 95 -6.14 27.54 -7.59
N TYR A 96 -6.86 28.25 -6.74
CA TYR A 96 -6.37 29.46 -6.06
C TYR A 96 -6.17 29.19 -4.58
N ALA A 97 -5.04 29.61 -4.06
CA ALA A 97 -4.82 29.76 -2.62
C ALA A 97 -4.62 31.25 -2.33
N ALA A 98 -5.41 31.82 -1.47
CA ALA A 98 -5.31 33.25 -1.17
C ALA A 98 -5.37 33.54 0.32
N GLY A 99 -4.75 34.62 0.74
CA GLY A 99 -4.74 35.07 2.12
C GLY A 99 -4.56 36.56 2.28
N LYS A 100 -4.95 37.07 3.45
CA LYS A 100 -4.78 38.47 3.83
C LYS A 100 -3.35 38.75 4.22
N LEU A 101 -2.86 39.92 3.83
CA LEU A 101 -1.61 40.52 4.33
C LEU A 101 -1.99 41.53 5.41
N MET A 102 -1.68 41.17 6.64
CA MET A 102 -2.09 41.95 7.81
C MET A 102 -1.04 43.01 8.15
N GLY A 103 -1.45 44.27 8.26
CA GLY A 103 -0.63 45.35 8.78
C GLY A 103 -0.34 45.20 10.28
N LYS A 104 0.52 46.07 10.82
CA LYS A 104 0.86 46.10 12.26
C LYS A 104 -0.35 46.33 13.14
N ASP A 105 -1.33 47.05 12.64
CA ASP A 105 -2.57 47.40 13.35
C ASP A 105 -3.62 46.32 13.26
N GLY A 106 -3.29 45.16 12.68
CA GLY A 106 -4.24 44.07 12.47
C GLY A 106 -5.29 44.34 11.39
N ILE A 107 -5.07 45.36 10.56
CA ILE A 107 -5.92 45.73 9.42
C ILE A 107 -5.33 45.11 8.14
N PRO A 108 -6.17 44.51 7.26
CA PRO A 108 -5.67 44.00 5.97
C PRO A 108 -5.18 45.14 5.08
N GLU A 109 -3.92 45.11 4.67
CA GLU A 109 -3.30 46.05 3.74
C GLU A 109 -3.33 45.57 2.29
N GLY A 110 -3.57 44.29 2.09
CA GLY A 110 -3.65 43.66 0.79
C GLY A 110 -3.84 42.15 0.84
N TYR A 111 -3.67 41.55 -0.31
CA TYR A 111 -3.87 40.10 -0.47
C TYR A 111 -2.71 39.46 -1.24
N ILE A 112 -2.40 38.25 -0.91
CA ILE A 112 -1.58 37.36 -1.74
C ILE A 112 -2.48 36.29 -2.37
N VAL A 113 -2.33 36.10 -3.67
CA VAL A 113 -3.02 35.03 -4.41
C VAL A 113 -1.97 34.16 -5.06
N ILE A 114 -2.10 32.89 -4.84
CA ILE A 114 -1.26 31.84 -5.41
C ILE A 114 -2.12 31.06 -6.39
N SER A 115 -1.73 31.05 -7.65
CA SER A 115 -2.44 30.33 -8.71
C SER A 115 -1.66 29.10 -9.10
N MET A 116 -2.30 27.94 -9.06
CA MET A 116 -1.70 26.67 -9.44
C MET A 116 -2.30 26.20 -10.75
N ARG A 117 -1.45 25.94 -11.75
CA ARG A 117 -1.82 25.39 -13.05
C ARG A 117 -1.66 23.88 -13.08
N ALA A 118 -2.37 23.21 -14.00
CA ALA A 118 -2.27 21.78 -14.22
C ALA A 118 -0.82 21.31 -14.41
N GLU A 119 -0.10 21.98 -15.30
CA GLU A 119 1.31 21.69 -15.61
C GLU A 119 2.23 21.76 -14.37
N ASN A 120 1.99 22.76 -13.53
CA ASN A 120 2.77 22.93 -12.31
C ASN A 120 2.43 21.87 -11.25
N PHE A 121 1.20 21.45 -11.22
CA PHE A 121 0.77 20.38 -10.32
C PHE A 121 1.39 19.03 -10.71
N GLU A 122 1.44 18.71 -12.00
CA GLU A 122 2.17 17.54 -12.51
C GLU A 122 3.65 17.58 -12.09
N LYS A 123 4.27 18.74 -12.21
CA LYS A 123 5.68 18.93 -11.84
C LYS A 123 5.91 18.67 -10.34
N VAL A 124 5.03 19.18 -9.47
CA VAL A 124 5.10 18.90 -8.02
C VAL A 124 4.95 17.42 -7.73
N LEU A 125 4.03 16.74 -8.39
CA LEU A 125 3.82 15.30 -8.23
C LEU A 125 5.03 14.50 -8.71
N HIS A 126 5.65 14.90 -9.82
CA HIS A 126 6.83 14.25 -10.35
C HIS A 126 8.05 14.45 -9.45
N ASP A 127 8.30 15.69 -8.99
CA ASP A 127 9.52 16.04 -8.25
C ASP A 127 9.48 15.63 -6.77
N LYS A 128 8.30 15.66 -6.16
CA LYS A 128 8.12 15.41 -4.71
C LYS A 128 7.26 14.20 -4.39
N GLY A 129 6.58 13.64 -5.37
CA GLY A 129 5.69 12.51 -5.23
C GLY A 129 6.27 11.19 -5.75
N ASN A 130 5.48 10.14 -5.62
CA ASN A 130 5.75 8.89 -6.30
C ASN A 130 5.20 8.98 -7.72
N ALA A 131 6.05 9.05 -8.74
CA ALA A 131 5.67 9.17 -10.15
C ALA A 131 4.72 8.06 -10.67
N LYS A 132 4.48 7.02 -9.86
CA LYS A 132 3.57 5.91 -10.17
C LYS A 132 2.19 6.04 -9.51
N ALA A 133 1.99 7.03 -8.63
CA ALA A 133 0.70 7.22 -7.99
C ALA A 133 -0.25 7.97 -8.95
N GLU A 134 -1.42 7.41 -9.18
CA GLU A 134 -2.48 8.11 -9.88
C GLU A 134 -3.22 8.99 -8.87
N VAL A 135 -3.34 10.27 -9.19
CA VAL A 135 -3.90 11.28 -8.30
C VAL A 135 -4.96 12.07 -9.04
N ALA A 136 -6.13 12.18 -8.46
CA ALA A 136 -7.17 13.09 -8.92
C ALA A 136 -7.54 14.09 -7.81
N ILE A 137 -7.86 15.33 -8.20
CA ILE A 137 -8.45 16.34 -7.32
C ILE A 137 -9.89 16.54 -7.75
N MET A 138 -10.79 16.48 -6.79
CA MET A 138 -12.22 16.53 -7.01
C MET A 138 -12.87 17.68 -6.22
N ASP A 139 -13.95 18.24 -6.78
CA ASP A 139 -14.79 19.21 -6.10
C ASP A 139 -15.75 18.52 -5.08
N PRO A 140 -16.49 19.29 -4.25
CA PRO A 140 -17.45 18.73 -3.30
C PRO A 140 -18.60 17.93 -3.95
N PHE A 141 -18.77 18.06 -5.26
CA PHE A 141 -19.77 17.34 -6.05
C PHE A 141 -19.19 16.12 -6.76
N TRP A 142 -17.95 15.74 -6.41
CA TRP A 142 -17.21 14.60 -6.98
C TRP A 142 -16.89 14.75 -8.47
N ARG A 143 -16.80 15.98 -8.98
CA ARG A 143 -16.35 16.25 -10.34
C ARG A 143 -14.84 16.45 -10.33
N THR A 144 -14.17 15.81 -11.26
CA THR A 144 -12.72 15.90 -11.39
C THR A 144 -12.31 17.30 -11.84
N ILE A 145 -11.40 17.90 -11.09
CA ILE A 145 -10.74 19.16 -11.42
C ILE A 145 -9.42 18.90 -12.12
N TYR A 146 -8.71 17.88 -11.62
CA TYR A 146 -7.42 17.45 -12.15
C TYR A 146 -7.28 15.94 -12.02
N ASP A 147 -6.66 15.32 -13.01
CA ASP A 147 -6.31 13.90 -13.01
C ASP A 147 -4.98 13.72 -13.77
N ASN A 148 -4.01 13.04 -13.18
CA ASN A 148 -2.72 12.74 -13.81
C ASN A 148 -2.67 11.36 -14.47
N GLY A 149 -3.74 10.60 -14.38
CA GLY A 149 -3.76 9.20 -14.81
C GLY A 149 -5.04 8.84 -15.56
N ASN A 150 -5.56 7.70 -15.22
CA ASN A 150 -6.75 7.13 -15.83
C ASN A 150 -7.90 6.93 -14.81
N LEU A 151 -7.89 7.72 -13.74
CA LEU A 151 -8.95 7.68 -12.73
C LEU A 151 -10.24 8.24 -13.30
N GLN A 152 -11.08 7.37 -13.83
CA GLN A 152 -12.37 7.77 -14.38
C GLN A 152 -13.32 8.22 -13.26
N GLU A 153 -13.96 9.36 -13.44
CA GLU A 153 -14.90 9.95 -12.47
C GLU A 153 -16.00 8.97 -12.03
N GLU A 154 -16.54 8.19 -12.98
CA GLU A 154 -17.53 7.17 -12.69
C GLU A 154 -17.02 6.07 -11.78
N GLN A 155 -15.81 5.61 -12.02
CA GLN A 155 -15.16 4.56 -11.21
C GLN A 155 -14.90 5.04 -9.77
N ILE A 156 -14.42 6.28 -9.61
CA ILE A 156 -14.22 6.88 -8.28
C ILE A 156 -15.56 7.00 -7.55
N ARG A 157 -16.61 7.42 -8.25
CA ARG A 157 -17.95 7.58 -7.67
C ARG A 157 -18.56 6.25 -7.26
N GLU A 158 -18.46 5.22 -8.09
CA GLU A 158 -18.93 3.87 -7.77
C GLU A 158 -18.19 3.28 -6.57
N GLU A 159 -16.87 3.36 -6.54
CA GLU A 159 -16.06 2.86 -5.43
C GLU A 159 -16.33 3.61 -4.12
N LEU A 160 -16.58 4.92 -4.17
CA LEU A 160 -16.95 5.71 -2.98
C LEU A 160 -18.34 5.36 -2.43
N MET A 161 -19.27 4.95 -3.28
CA MET A 161 -20.59 4.47 -2.85
C MET A 161 -20.52 3.17 -2.04
N VAL A 162 -19.51 2.33 -2.34
CA VAL A 162 -19.26 1.03 -1.67
C VAL A 162 -18.31 1.18 -0.48
N GLY A 163 -17.51 2.25 -0.44
CA GLY A 163 -16.45 2.45 0.54
C GLY A 163 -16.94 2.89 1.92
N HIS A 164 -16.15 2.57 2.93
CA HIS A 164 -16.41 2.98 4.31
C HIS A 164 -15.74 4.32 4.64
N LYS A 165 -16.52 5.24 5.21
CA LYS A 165 -15.99 6.51 5.72
C LYS A 165 -15.27 6.28 7.04
N LEU A 166 -13.95 6.50 7.08
CA LEU A 166 -13.15 6.45 8.29
C LEU A 166 -12.54 7.84 8.54
N LEU A 167 -12.96 8.53 9.62
CA LEU A 167 -12.38 9.82 10.07
C LEU A 167 -12.20 10.89 8.97
N GLY A 168 -13.18 11.01 8.06
CA GLY A 168 -13.09 11.96 6.93
C GLY A 168 -12.28 11.44 5.73
N VAL A 169 -11.66 10.28 5.86
CA VAL A 169 -10.97 9.58 4.79
C VAL A 169 -11.87 8.46 4.27
N TYR A 170 -12.06 8.41 2.97
CA TYR A 170 -12.80 7.35 2.31
C TYR A 170 -11.81 6.35 1.73
N ARG A 171 -12.00 5.08 2.01
CA ARG A 171 -11.22 4.00 1.42
C ARG A 171 -12.16 3.03 0.73
N ALA A 172 -11.94 2.84 -0.55
CA ALA A 172 -12.66 1.88 -1.37
C ALA A 172 -11.64 1.11 -2.21
N GLY A 173 -11.42 -0.15 -1.88
CA GLY A 173 -10.43 -0.97 -2.57
C GLY A 173 -9.01 -0.40 -2.49
N GLU A 174 -8.46 -0.06 -3.64
CA GLU A 174 -7.13 0.55 -3.81
C GLU A 174 -7.19 2.08 -3.82
N LEU A 175 -8.39 2.66 -3.81
CA LEU A 175 -8.63 4.10 -3.84
C LEU A 175 -8.67 4.68 -2.43
N LEU A 176 -7.86 5.68 -2.16
CA LEU A 176 -7.85 6.48 -0.94
C LEU A 176 -8.32 7.89 -1.27
N VAL A 177 -9.42 8.33 -0.67
CA VAL A 177 -9.93 9.69 -0.84
C VAL A 177 -9.89 10.42 0.50
N GLN A 178 -9.27 11.59 0.50
CA GLN A 178 -9.16 12.43 1.69
C GLN A 178 -9.43 13.89 1.36
N PRO A 179 -9.98 14.68 2.31
CA PRO A 179 -10.16 16.11 2.14
C PRO A 179 -8.80 16.82 2.02
N LEU A 180 -8.73 17.81 1.16
CA LEU A 180 -7.56 18.67 1.00
C LEU A 180 -7.67 19.86 1.97
N GLY A 181 -7.29 19.66 3.22
CA GLY A 181 -7.47 20.65 4.29
C GLY A 181 -8.95 21.07 4.40
N ASP A 182 -9.19 22.35 4.66
CA ASP A 182 -10.52 22.95 4.78
C ASP A 182 -11.04 23.57 3.47
N SER A 183 -10.41 23.23 2.35
CA SER A 183 -10.75 23.79 1.03
C SER A 183 -12.10 23.31 0.45
N GLY A 184 -12.70 22.28 1.05
CA GLY A 184 -13.85 21.59 0.49
C GLY A 184 -13.52 20.67 -0.70
N LEU A 185 -12.24 20.59 -1.10
CA LEU A 185 -11.77 19.73 -2.16
C LEU A 185 -11.32 18.38 -1.60
N TYR A 186 -11.32 17.37 -2.46
CA TYR A 186 -10.88 16.03 -2.12
C TYR A 186 -9.75 15.60 -3.04
N THR A 187 -8.77 14.89 -2.48
CA THR A 187 -7.72 14.22 -3.24
C THR A 187 -8.03 12.74 -3.26
N ALA A 188 -8.16 12.18 -4.44
CA ALA A 188 -8.25 10.76 -4.67
C ALA A 188 -6.89 10.23 -5.11
N LEU A 189 -6.40 9.21 -4.41
CA LEU A 189 -5.13 8.53 -4.68
C LEU A 189 -5.44 7.08 -5.00
N SER A 190 -5.08 6.64 -6.18
CA SER A 190 -5.01 5.21 -6.47
C SER A 190 -3.62 4.73 -6.06
N CYS A 191 -3.61 3.94 -5.00
CA CYS A 191 -2.41 3.22 -4.60
C CYS A 191 -2.58 1.79 -5.07
N PRO A 192 -1.96 1.39 -6.19
CA PRO A 192 -1.96 -0.02 -6.57
C PRO A 192 -1.46 -0.80 -5.37
N SER A 193 -2.25 -1.79 -4.96
CA SER A 193 -1.87 -2.63 -3.82
C SER A 193 -0.47 -3.15 -4.08
N VAL A 194 0.40 -3.08 -3.08
CA VAL A 194 1.77 -3.63 -3.16
C VAL A 194 1.71 -5.11 -3.54
N PHE A 195 0.57 -5.73 -3.30
CA PHE A 195 0.19 -7.05 -3.77
C PHE A 195 -0.76 -6.93 -4.96
N SER A 196 -0.22 -6.67 -6.15
CA SER A 196 -1.00 -6.83 -7.36
C SER A 196 -1.61 -8.23 -7.38
N THR A 197 -2.80 -8.39 -7.95
CA THR A 197 -3.45 -9.71 -8.11
C THR A 197 -2.52 -10.72 -8.77
N GLU A 198 -1.61 -10.27 -9.63
CA GLU A 198 -0.56 -11.08 -10.26
C GLU A 198 0.45 -11.62 -9.23
N VAL A 199 0.91 -10.80 -8.29
CA VAL A 199 1.84 -11.23 -7.22
C VAL A 199 1.14 -12.21 -6.29
N LEU A 200 -0.11 -11.95 -5.91
CA LEU A 200 -0.90 -12.87 -5.10
C LEU A 200 -1.12 -14.21 -5.81
N ASN A 201 -1.51 -14.22 -7.08
CA ASN A 201 -1.68 -15.42 -7.87
C ASN A 201 -0.36 -16.19 -8.04
N SER A 202 0.75 -15.49 -8.22
CA SER A 202 2.07 -16.10 -8.25
C SER A 202 2.42 -16.76 -6.91
N MET A 203 2.15 -16.11 -5.80
CA MET A 203 2.37 -16.65 -4.45
C MET A 203 1.48 -17.89 -4.21
N TYR A 204 0.19 -17.82 -4.57
CA TYR A 204 -0.72 -18.99 -4.47
C TYR A 204 -0.26 -20.16 -5.33
N SER A 205 0.21 -19.92 -6.55
CA SER A 205 0.71 -21.00 -7.42
C SER A 205 1.94 -21.68 -6.82
N VAL A 206 2.88 -20.92 -6.27
CA VAL A 206 4.06 -21.48 -5.58
C VAL A 206 3.66 -22.29 -4.35
N LEU A 207 2.72 -21.78 -3.54
CA LEU A 207 2.20 -22.51 -2.37
C LEU A 207 1.54 -23.84 -2.76
N ILE A 208 0.71 -23.85 -3.81
CA ILE A 208 0.05 -25.06 -4.30
C ILE A 208 1.09 -26.09 -4.78
N VAL A 209 2.10 -25.65 -5.53
CA VAL A 209 3.18 -26.54 -5.99
C VAL A 209 3.96 -27.12 -4.81
N MET A 210 4.33 -26.30 -3.83
CA MET A 210 5.04 -26.75 -2.62
C MET A 210 4.20 -27.75 -1.82
N LEU A 211 2.90 -27.49 -1.65
CA LEU A 211 1.97 -28.40 -0.98
C LEU A 211 1.88 -29.74 -1.72
N THR A 212 1.75 -29.70 -3.03
CA THR A 212 1.65 -30.90 -3.86
C THR A 212 2.91 -31.77 -3.75
N ILE A 213 4.09 -31.15 -3.84
CA ILE A 213 5.38 -31.84 -3.67
C ILE A 213 5.47 -32.45 -2.27
N SER A 214 5.05 -31.73 -1.23
CA SER A 214 5.06 -32.19 0.16
C SER A 214 4.18 -33.43 0.35
N VAL A 215 2.97 -33.42 -0.21
CA VAL A 215 2.05 -34.54 -0.14
C VAL A 215 2.63 -35.78 -0.87
N ILE A 216 3.18 -35.58 -2.07
CA ILE A 216 3.82 -36.66 -2.82
C ILE A 216 4.98 -37.29 -2.01
N LEU A 217 5.84 -36.44 -1.44
CA LEU A 217 6.96 -36.89 -0.61
C LEU A 217 6.48 -37.65 0.62
N CYS A 218 5.45 -37.15 1.31
CA CYS A 218 4.83 -37.87 2.44
C CYS A 218 4.32 -39.26 2.07
N VAL A 219 3.62 -39.38 0.95
CA VAL A 219 3.11 -40.66 0.46
C VAL A 219 4.25 -41.64 0.11
N LEU A 220 5.30 -41.15 -0.53
CA LEU A 220 6.49 -41.95 -0.85
C LEU A 220 7.20 -42.42 0.42
N VAL A 221 7.43 -41.56 1.39
CA VAL A 221 8.05 -41.93 2.67
C VAL A 221 7.18 -42.93 3.44
N ALA A 222 5.88 -42.69 3.56
CA ALA A 222 4.94 -43.59 4.22
C ALA A 222 4.91 -44.99 3.57
N SER A 223 4.88 -45.01 2.23
CA SER A 223 4.91 -46.24 1.45
C SER A 223 6.23 -47.00 1.66
N ARG A 224 7.33 -46.30 1.74
CA ARG A 224 8.66 -46.90 1.96
C ARG A 224 8.79 -47.46 3.37
N LEU A 225 8.33 -46.71 4.37
CA LEU A 225 8.30 -47.17 5.77
C LEU A 225 7.39 -48.38 5.94
N GLY A 226 6.19 -48.36 5.35
CA GLY A 226 5.28 -49.49 5.42
C GLY A 226 5.84 -50.77 4.80
N ARG A 227 6.53 -50.64 3.66
CA ARG A 227 7.15 -51.83 3.00
C ARG A 227 8.40 -52.32 3.76
N ASN A 228 9.20 -51.40 4.23
CA ASN A 228 10.52 -51.76 4.79
C ASN A 228 10.50 -52.10 6.28
N MET A 229 9.53 -51.60 7.03
CA MET A 229 9.45 -51.79 8.47
C MET A 229 8.17 -52.53 8.90
N THR A 230 7.01 -52.04 8.56
CA THR A 230 5.74 -52.53 9.07
C THR A 230 5.45 -53.96 8.60
N ARG A 231 5.59 -54.24 7.32
CA ARG A 231 5.33 -55.57 6.77
C ARG A 231 6.25 -56.68 7.33
N PRO A 232 7.57 -56.50 7.44
CA PRO A 232 8.43 -57.51 8.08
C PRO A 232 8.07 -57.78 9.54
N ILE A 233 7.73 -56.74 10.31
CA ILE A 233 7.30 -56.88 11.70
C ILE A 233 6.00 -57.67 11.81
N GLU A 234 5.01 -57.38 10.95
CA GLU A 234 3.75 -58.15 10.89
C GLU A 234 3.98 -59.62 10.56
N ARG A 235 4.85 -59.91 9.59
CA ARG A 235 5.21 -61.30 9.24
C ARG A 235 5.84 -62.04 10.41
N MET A 236 6.71 -61.38 11.14
CA MET A 236 7.36 -61.93 12.33
C MET A 236 6.31 -62.23 13.41
N ASN A 237 5.44 -61.26 13.70
CA ASN A 237 4.36 -61.44 14.68
C ASN A 237 3.42 -62.60 14.30
N THR A 238 3.07 -62.68 13.02
CA THR A 238 2.25 -63.83 12.51
C THR A 238 2.99 -65.14 12.67
N ALA A 239 4.26 -65.22 12.31
CA ALA A 239 5.03 -66.47 12.45
C ALA A 239 5.21 -66.88 13.92
N MET A 240 5.42 -65.91 14.85
CA MET A 240 5.44 -66.19 16.30
C MET A 240 4.12 -66.78 16.79
N ARG A 241 3.01 -66.21 16.33
CA ARG A 241 1.67 -66.67 16.69
C ARG A 241 1.42 -68.10 16.16
N THR A 242 1.76 -68.41 14.90
CA THR A 242 1.66 -69.72 14.31
C THR A 242 2.49 -70.78 15.07
N LEU A 243 3.70 -70.38 15.49
CA LEU A 243 4.57 -71.20 16.34
C LEU A 243 3.91 -71.49 17.70
N GLN A 244 3.27 -70.52 18.34
CA GLN A 244 2.55 -70.64 19.60
C GLN A 244 1.33 -71.58 19.46
N GLU A 245 0.66 -71.55 18.29
CA GLU A 245 -0.48 -72.42 17.97
C GLU A 245 -0.07 -73.90 17.71
N GLY A 246 1.24 -74.19 17.72
CA GLY A 246 1.79 -75.53 17.68
C GLY A 246 2.38 -75.94 16.32
N ASP A 247 2.35 -75.10 15.33
CA ASP A 247 3.06 -75.35 14.06
C ASP A 247 4.54 -74.99 14.19
N LEU A 248 5.33 -75.98 14.54
CA LEU A 248 6.80 -75.81 14.73
C LEU A 248 7.56 -75.74 13.38
N THR A 249 6.89 -75.97 12.26
CA THR A 249 7.54 -75.95 10.94
C THR A 249 7.63 -74.54 10.33
N VAL A 250 6.95 -73.56 10.93
CA VAL A 250 6.94 -72.20 10.42
C VAL A 250 8.35 -71.62 10.41
N ARG A 251 8.73 -70.98 9.28
CA ARG A 251 10.02 -70.28 9.12
C ARG A 251 9.79 -68.91 8.42
N ILE A 252 10.62 -67.97 8.79
CA ILE A 252 10.62 -66.62 8.19
C ILE A 252 11.72 -66.56 7.12
N VAL A 253 11.33 -66.41 5.86
CA VAL A 253 12.27 -66.19 4.77
C VAL A 253 12.57 -64.67 4.71
N SER A 254 13.84 -64.29 4.86
CA SER A 254 14.27 -62.91 4.82
C SER A 254 15.68 -62.82 4.25
N ASP A 255 15.84 -62.07 3.14
CA ASP A 255 17.14 -61.76 2.51
C ASP A 255 17.78 -60.49 3.08
N ARG A 256 17.28 -60.01 4.23
CA ARG A 256 17.75 -58.78 4.86
C ARG A 256 19.02 -59.02 5.66
N GLU A 257 19.94 -58.03 5.56
CA GLU A 257 21.19 -58.04 6.34
C GLU A 257 21.14 -57.12 7.59
N ASP A 258 20.01 -56.38 7.78
CA ASP A 258 19.78 -55.47 8.90
C ASP A 258 19.27 -56.19 10.17
N GLU A 259 18.92 -55.44 11.21
CA GLU A 259 18.42 -55.94 12.48
C GLU A 259 17.17 -56.81 12.33
N LEU A 260 16.27 -56.46 11.38
CA LEU A 260 15.08 -57.26 11.12
C LEU A 260 15.43 -58.60 10.45
N GLY A 261 16.46 -58.63 9.62
CA GLY A 261 16.99 -59.88 9.07
C GLY A 261 17.64 -60.74 10.15
N GLN A 262 18.36 -60.14 11.11
CA GLN A 262 18.92 -60.86 12.24
C GLN A 262 17.84 -61.44 13.16
N MET A 263 16.75 -60.69 13.42
CA MET A 263 15.60 -61.17 14.18
C MET A 263 14.94 -62.36 13.49
N SER A 264 14.80 -62.32 12.15
CA SER A 264 14.26 -63.47 11.38
C SER A 264 15.14 -64.71 11.51
N ARG A 265 16.45 -64.57 11.45
CA ARG A 265 17.40 -65.70 11.65
C ARG A 265 17.31 -66.27 13.03
N ASN A 266 17.29 -65.43 14.07
CA ASN A 266 17.16 -65.87 15.45
C ASN A 266 15.87 -66.58 15.73
N PHE A 267 14.74 -66.10 15.13
CA PHE A 267 13.45 -66.78 15.19
C PHE A 267 13.55 -68.19 14.61
N ASN A 268 14.15 -68.34 13.42
CA ASN A 268 14.29 -69.61 12.78
C ASN A 268 15.16 -70.60 13.58
N ILE A 269 16.24 -70.08 14.22
CA ILE A 269 17.06 -70.96 15.12
C ILE A 269 16.21 -71.44 16.29
N MET A 270 15.50 -70.52 16.98
CA MET A 270 14.61 -70.92 18.08
C MET A 270 13.53 -71.92 17.66
N ALA A 271 12.91 -71.70 16.50
CA ALA A 271 11.90 -72.64 15.97
C ALA A 271 12.50 -74.03 15.71
N ASN A 272 13.73 -74.10 15.17
CA ASN A 272 14.44 -75.39 14.98
C ASN A 272 14.73 -76.08 16.31
N GLU A 273 15.19 -75.40 17.31
CA GLU A 273 15.48 -75.95 18.64
C GLU A 273 14.22 -76.47 19.31
N LEU A 274 13.09 -75.76 19.20
CA LEU A 274 11.79 -76.24 19.71
C LEU A 274 11.30 -77.46 18.97
N GLU A 275 11.39 -77.50 17.64
CA GLU A 275 10.99 -78.68 16.84
C GLU A 275 11.78 -79.93 17.23
N GLN A 276 13.14 -79.79 17.34
CA GLN A 276 14.01 -80.87 17.79
C GLN A 276 13.65 -81.36 19.20
N SER A 277 13.48 -80.41 20.14
CA SER A 277 13.13 -80.76 21.54
C SER A 277 11.81 -81.58 21.66
N VAL A 278 10.82 -81.20 20.82
CA VAL A 278 9.53 -81.88 20.78
C VAL A 278 9.70 -83.25 20.17
N GLN A 279 10.45 -83.41 19.04
CA GLN A 279 10.76 -84.68 18.43
C GLN A 279 11.49 -85.67 19.37
N ASP A 280 12.53 -85.15 20.03
CA ASP A 280 13.29 -85.95 21.02
C ASP A 280 12.42 -86.42 22.19
N LYS A 281 11.48 -85.63 22.64
CA LYS A 281 10.52 -86.00 23.69
C LYS A 281 9.56 -87.08 23.20
N VAL A 282 9.06 -86.95 21.98
CA VAL A 282 8.14 -87.96 21.37
C VAL A 282 8.85 -89.32 21.15
N GLU A 283 10.11 -89.28 20.70
CA GLU A 283 10.93 -90.46 20.49
C GLU A 283 11.23 -91.21 21.80
N LYS A 284 11.67 -90.47 22.84
CA LYS A 284 11.88 -91.00 24.19
C LYS A 284 10.57 -91.62 24.77
N GLN A 285 9.42 -91.01 24.47
CA GLN A 285 8.14 -91.50 24.95
C GLN A 285 7.70 -92.80 24.24
N LYS A 286 8.10 -92.99 22.96
CA LYS A 286 7.90 -94.20 22.21
C LYS A 286 8.81 -95.36 22.63
N GLU A 287 10.01 -95.04 23.12
CA GLU A 287 10.97 -96.03 23.66
C GLU A 287 10.57 -96.57 25.08
N LEU A 288 9.75 -95.77 25.80
CA LEU A 288 9.28 -96.09 27.14
C LEU A 288 7.97 -96.84 27.19
N ASN A 289 7.22 -96.99 26.07
CA ASN A 289 5.99 -97.73 25.95
C ASN A 289 6.19 -99.09 25.15
#